data_158c16d00063705698b68fa2dcf656ea
#
_entry.id   158c16d00063705698b68fa2dcf656ea
#
_cell.length_a   1.000
_cell.length_b   1.000
_cell.length_c   1.000
_cell.angle_alpha   90.00
_cell.angle_beta   90.00
_cell.angle_gamma   90.00
#
_symmetry.space_group_name_H-M   'P 1'
#
loop_
_entity.id
_entity.type
_entity.pdbx_description
1 polymer ?
#
loop_
_entity_poly.entity_id
_entity_poly.type
_entity_poly.pdbx_seq_one_letter_code
_entity_poly.pdbx_strand_id
1 'polypeptide(L)'
;MKTLLDALEEGRLIELPVNEKEKALEFMALMLEAIPDIGSDVDIVKQILEREKSANTSIGYGVACPHVRVRREGELFCAIGWSPDGIEYGAIDGKKVHLLVTYYVPDNQRNTYLKELSGLAKAIKETSGIESIKDLKDIQSVRNRLLDWVEISMDKAQPVAKARMVKLKGIQAEEIVQPVTAPTTTRFDVVPFYVLLQENGNYMVLSQNQAFAEAIEKSDDARRLLISNRNFEWNGYQVLIMSSKQFSMNRMLLECIAVKG
;
A
#
# COMPACT_ATOMS: atom_id res chain seq x y z
N MET A 1 -13.19 -1.35 6.37
CA MET A 1 -12.43 -1.71 5.12
C MET A 1 -10.96 -1.97 5.43
N LYS A 2 -10.70 -2.91 6.34
CA LYS A 2 -9.32 -3.27 6.73
C LYS A 2 -8.55 -3.92 5.58
N THR A 3 -9.17 -4.85 4.87
CA THR A 3 -8.52 -5.57 3.75
C THR A 3 -8.09 -4.65 2.62
N LEU A 4 -8.90 -3.61 2.34
CA LEU A 4 -8.54 -2.58 1.37
C LEU A 4 -7.35 -1.74 1.85
N LEU A 5 -7.31 -1.40 3.14
CA LEU A 5 -6.18 -0.68 3.74
C LEU A 5 -4.89 -1.51 3.66
N ASP A 6 -4.95 -2.77 4.06
CA ASP A 6 -3.81 -3.71 4.00
C ASP A 6 -3.29 -3.82 2.55
N ALA A 7 -4.18 -3.90 1.55
CA ALA A 7 -3.79 -3.92 0.14
C ALA A 7 -3.07 -2.63 -0.30
N LEU A 8 -3.51 -1.46 0.18
CA LEU A 8 -2.86 -0.19 -0.12
C LEU A 8 -1.49 -0.04 0.58
N GLU A 9 -1.36 -0.55 1.79
CA GLU A 9 -0.12 -0.53 2.57
C GLU A 9 0.93 -1.49 1.99
N GLU A 10 0.51 -2.66 1.53
CA GLU A 10 1.36 -3.68 0.92
C GLU A 10 1.64 -3.45 -0.58
N GLY A 11 1.16 -2.34 -1.15
CA GLY A 11 1.44 -1.99 -2.54
C GLY A 11 0.66 -2.80 -3.58
N ARG A 12 -0.48 -3.38 -3.21
CA ARG A 12 -1.37 -4.16 -4.10
C ARG A 12 -2.36 -3.30 -4.88
N LEU A 13 -2.02 -2.02 -5.11
CA LEU A 13 -2.70 -1.12 -6.03
C LEU A 13 -1.86 -0.96 -7.29
N ILE A 14 -2.45 -1.21 -8.46
CA ILE A 14 -1.75 -1.27 -9.75
C ILE A 14 -2.55 -0.52 -10.80
N GLU A 15 -1.85 0.17 -11.69
CA GLU A 15 -2.43 0.64 -12.96
C GLU A 15 -2.54 -0.56 -13.91
N LEU A 16 -3.74 -0.78 -14.45
CA LEU A 16 -3.99 -1.93 -15.32
C LEU A 16 -3.35 -1.69 -16.69
N PRO A 17 -2.54 -2.64 -17.19
CA PRO A 17 -1.89 -2.52 -18.48
C PRO A 17 -2.84 -2.78 -19.68
N VAL A 18 -4.12 -3.12 -19.39
CA VAL A 18 -5.13 -3.52 -20.37
C VAL A 18 -6.49 -2.98 -20.01
N ASN A 19 -7.30 -2.67 -21.03
CA ASN A 19 -8.66 -2.14 -20.87
C ASN A 19 -9.75 -3.13 -21.34
N GLU A 20 -9.37 -4.36 -21.71
CA GLU A 20 -10.31 -5.44 -22.02
C GLU A 20 -10.73 -6.17 -20.75
N LYS A 21 -12.03 -6.36 -20.54
CA LYS A 21 -12.60 -6.95 -19.33
C LYS A 21 -11.97 -8.28 -18.94
N GLU A 22 -11.92 -9.25 -19.84
CA GLU A 22 -11.40 -10.60 -19.56
C GLU A 22 -9.93 -10.55 -19.18
N LYS A 23 -9.11 -9.82 -19.94
CA LYS A 23 -7.67 -9.67 -19.65
C LYS A 23 -7.40 -8.94 -18.36
N ALA A 24 -8.22 -7.93 -18.04
CA ALA A 24 -8.11 -7.23 -16.76
C ALA A 24 -8.44 -8.15 -15.56
N LEU A 25 -9.47 -9.00 -15.72
CA LEU A 25 -9.82 -10.00 -14.71
C LEU A 25 -8.74 -11.06 -14.53
N GLU A 26 -8.16 -11.58 -15.63
CA GLU A 26 -7.03 -12.50 -15.60
C GLU A 26 -5.83 -11.88 -14.88
N PHE A 27 -5.48 -10.65 -15.23
CA PHE A 27 -4.38 -9.92 -14.61
C PHE A 27 -4.59 -9.76 -13.11
N MET A 28 -5.79 -9.34 -12.70
CA MET A 28 -6.12 -9.18 -11.28
C MET A 28 -6.15 -10.51 -10.51
N ALA A 29 -6.55 -11.60 -11.16
CA ALA A 29 -6.49 -12.94 -10.59
C ALA A 29 -5.04 -13.39 -10.33
N LEU A 30 -4.14 -13.18 -11.29
CA LEU A 30 -2.70 -13.45 -11.14
C LEU A 30 -2.07 -12.62 -10.02
N MET A 31 -2.53 -11.38 -9.84
CA MET A 31 -2.09 -10.55 -8.71
C MET A 31 -2.51 -11.10 -7.36
N LEU A 32 -3.68 -11.74 -7.25
CA LEU A 32 -4.06 -12.48 -6.04
C LEU A 32 -3.20 -13.73 -5.85
N GLU A 33 -2.95 -14.51 -6.91
CA GLU A 33 -2.10 -15.70 -6.84
C GLU A 33 -0.66 -15.38 -6.41
N ALA A 34 -0.18 -14.17 -6.69
CA ALA A 34 1.13 -13.71 -6.26
C ALA A 34 1.24 -13.40 -4.76
N ILE A 35 0.12 -13.38 -4.01
CA ILE A 35 0.12 -13.17 -2.55
C ILE A 35 0.60 -14.48 -1.88
N PRO A 36 1.70 -14.46 -1.10
CA PRO A 36 2.30 -15.69 -0.55
C PRO A 36 1.38 -16.54 0.32
N ASP A 37 0.42 -15.90 1.01
CA ASP A 37 -0.52 -16.56 1.91
C ASP A 37 -1.71 -17.22 1.18
N ILE A 38 -1.82 -16.99 -0.12
CA ILE A 38 -2.80 -17.66 -0.98
C ILE A 38 -2.15 -18.92 -1.57
N GLY A 39 -2.64 -20.09 -1.15
CA GLY A 39 -2.11 -21.36 -1.65
C GLY A 39 -2.39 -21.58 -3.13
N SER A 40 -1.50 -22.30 -3.78
CA SER A 40 -1.54 -22.62 -5.23
C SER A 40 -2.47 -23.78 -5.62
N ASP A 41 -3.30 -24.23 -4.69
CA ASP A 41 -4.23 -25.37 -4.88
C ASP A 41 -5.54 -24.98 -5.58
N VAL A 42 -5.73 -23.70 -5.85
CA VAL A 42 -6.95 -23.14 -6.46
C VAL A 42 -6.58 -22.37 -7.72
N ASP A 43 -7.19 -22.71 -8.83
CA ASP A 43 -7.12 -21.94 -10.07
C ASP A 43 -8.02 -20.68 -9.94
N ILE A 44 -7.41 -19.60 -9.42
CA ILE A 44 -8.11 -18.34 -9.14
C ILE A 44 -8.57 -17.69 -10.46
N VAL A 45 -7.76 -17.72 -11.48
CA VAL A 45 -8.07 -17.15 -12.80
C VAL A 45 -9.35 -17.74 -13.33
N LYS A 46 -9.41 -19.06 -13.42
CA LYS A 46 -10.58 -19.79 -13.90
C LYS A 46 -11.84 -19.46 -13.08
N GLN A 47 -11.71 -19.49 -11.76
CA GLN A 47 -12.88 -19.26 -10.88
C GLN A 47 -13.42 -17.84 -10.95
N ILE A 48 -12.56 -16.82 -11.06
CA ILE A 48 -12.98 -15.43 -11.23
C ILE A 48 -13.70 -15.24 -12.55
N LEU A 49 -13.18 -15.80 -13.65
CA LEU A 49 -13.81 -15.71 -14.97
C LEU A 49 -15.16 -16.43 -15.02
N GLU A 50 -15.25 -17.65 -14.46
CA GLU A 50 -16.50 -18.38 -14.37
C GLU A 50 -17.53 -17.66 -13.49
N ARG A 51 -17.10 -17.08 -12.37
CA ARG A 51 -17.95 -16.30 -11.47
C ARG A 51 -18.49 -15.06 -12.17
N GLU A 52 -17.65 -14.33 -12.91
CA GLU A 52 -18.05 -13.14 -13.63
C GLU A 52 -19.02 -13.44 -14.79
N LYS A 53 -18.81 -14.57 -15.50
CA LYS A 53 -19.76 -15.06 -16.53
C LYS A 53 -21.13 -15.38 -15.95
N SER A 54 -21.20 -15.89 -14.72
CA SER A 54 -22.45 -16.23 -14.06
C SER A 54 -23.25 -15.01 -13.62
N ALA A 55 -22.57 -13.96 -13.15
CA ALA A 55 -23.20 -12.72 -12.73
C ALA A 55 -22.15 -11.60 -12.71
N ASN A 56 -22.47 -10.49 -13.35
CA ASN A 56 -21.62 -9.31 -13.39
C ASN A 56 -21.34 -8.78 -11.96
N THR A 57 -20.10 -8.53 -11.65
CA THR A 57 -19.65 -8.10 -10.32
C THR A 57 -19.50 -6.59 -10.18
N SER A 58 -19.93 -5.79 -11.16
CA SER A 58 -19.96 -4.34 -11.02
C SER A 58 -20.98 -3.92 -9.95
N ILE A 59 -20.58 -2.98 -9.11
CA ILE A 59 -21.46 -2.39 -8.08
C ILE A 59 -21.98 -1.03 -8.49
N GLY A 60 -21.75 -0.63 -9.75
CA GLY A 60 -22.02 0.70 -10.27
C GLY A 60 -20.95 1.71 -9.91
N TYR A 61 -21.18 2.96 -10.26
CA TYR A 61 -20.25 4.07 -9.98
C TYR A 61 -18.84 3.86 -10.52
N GLY A 62 -18.68 3.08 -11.60
CA GLY A 62 -17.38 2.79 -12.20
C GLY A 62 -16.49 1.84 -11.38
N VAL A 63 -17.08 1.06 -10.48
CA VAL A 63 -16.37 0.08 -9.64
C VAL A 63 -16.93 -1.32 -9.86
N ALA A 64 -16.04 -2.32 -9.94
CA ALA A 64 -16.41 -3.74 -9.89
C ALA A 64 -15.62 -4.45 -8.79
N CYS A 65 -16.25 -5.48 -8.21
CA CYS A 65 -15.71 -6.27 -7.12
C CYS A 65 -15.66 -7.77 -7.49
N PRO A 66 -14.81 -8.17 -8.46
CA PRO A 66 -14.60 -9.58 -8.77
C PRO A 66 -14.15 -10.33 -7.52
N HIS A 67 -14.56 -11.60 -7.39
CA HIS A 67 -14.14 -12.38 -6.23
C HIS A 67 -14.13 -13.87 -6.52
N VAL A 68 -13.22 -14.57 -5.86
CA VAL A 68 -13.20 -16.03 -5.77
C VAL A 68 -13.55 -16.46 -4.35
N ARG A 69 -14.39 -17.50 -4.21
CA ARG A 69 -14.71 -18.12 -2.93
C ARG A 69 -14.04 -19.47 -2.82
N VAL A 70 -13.32 -19.68 -1.71
CA VAL A 70 -12.59 -20.92 -1.49
C VAL A 70 -13.11 -21.66 -0.24
N ARG A 71 -13.21 -22.99 -0.34
CA ARG A 71 -13.70 -23.85 0.75
C ARG A 71 -12.59 -24.21 1.73
N ARG A 72 -11.99 -23.17 2.30
CA ARG A 72 -10.97 -23.30 3.35
C ARG A 72 -11.05 -22.14 4.32
N GLU A 73 -10.45 -22.27 5.47
CA GLU A 73 -10.22 -21.16 6.40
C GLU A 73 -8.98 -20.38 6.00
N GLY A 74 -8.95 -19.09 6.33
CA GLY A 74 -7.83 -18.22 6.01
C GLY A 74 -8.19 -16.75 6.21
N GLU A 75 -7.31 -15.90 5.73
CA GLU A 75 -7.49 -14.44 5.73
C GLU A 75 -8.14 -13.95 4.44
N LEU A 76 -8.85 -12.84 4.55
CA LEU A 76 -9.45 -12.14 3.42
C LEU A 76 -8.38 -11.27 2.75
N PHE A 77 -8.14 -11.48 1.45
CA PHE A 77 -7.22 -10.66 0.69
C PHE A 77 -7.92 -9.90 -0.43
N CYS A 78 -7.34 -8.77 -0.84
CA CYS A 78 -7.72 -8.13 -2.08
C CYS A 78 -6.51 -7.54 -2.80
N ALA A 79 -6.69 -7.34 -4.12
CA ALA A 79 -5.83 -6.57 -4.98
C ALA A 79 -6.67 -5.53 -5.71
N ILE A 80 -6.08 -4.37 -6.03
CA ILE A 80 -6.77 -3.22 -6.57
C ILE A 80 -6.16 -2.87 -7.94
N GLY A 81 -6.98 -2.86 -8.97
CA GLY A 81 -6.62 -2.45 -10.33
C GLY A 81 -7.30 -1.14 -10.69
N TRP A 82 -6.55 -0.19 -11.21
CA TRP A 82 -7.06 1.08 -11.73
C TRP A 82 -6.84 1.18 -13.23
N SER A 83 -7.88 1.55 -13.97
CA SER A 83 -7.84 1.83 -15.41
C SER A 83 -8.19 3.31 -15.64
N PRO A 84 -7.22 4.15 -16.09
CA PRO A 84 -7.48 5.56 -16.42
C PRO A 84 -8.55 5.72 -17.50
N ASP A 85 -8.49 4.90 -18.55
CA ASP A 85 -9.42 4.97 -19.68
C ASP A 85 -10.77 4.29 -19.41
N GLY A 86 -10.83 3.49 -18.35
CA GLY A 86 -11.97 2.69 -17.98
C GLY A 86 -12.20 1.49 -18.91
N ILE A 87 -12.81 0.46 -18.34
CA ILE A 87 -13.07 -0.83 -18.96
C ILE A 87 -14.55 -0.91 -19.33
N GLU A 88 -14.88 -1.34 -20.55
CA GLU A 88 -16.23 -1.72 -20.96
C GLU A 88 -16.64 -3.02 -20.25
N TYR A 89 -17.14 -2.86 -19.04
CA TYR A 89 -17.39 -3.98 -18.12
C TYR A 89 -18.79 -4.59 -18.28
N GLY A 90 -19.68 -3.89 -18.98
CA GLY A 90 -21.10 -4.21 -19.04
C GLY A 90 -21.79 -3.94 -17.69
N ALA A 91 -21.41 -2.88 -17.01
CA ALA A 91 -21.98 -2.49 -15.73
C ALA A 91 -23.46 -2.13 -15.86
N ILE A 92 -24.26 -2.38 -14.81
CA ILE A 92 -25.69 -2.19 -14.80
C ILE A 92 -26.12 -0.71 -15.02
N ASP A 93 -25.24 0.23 -14.66
CA ASP A 93 -25.42 1.68 -14.87
C ASP A 93 -24.91 2.17 -16.23
N GLY A 94 -24.43 1.27 -17.10
CA GLY A 94 -23.90 1.56 -18.43
C GLY A 94 -22.58 2.36 -18.42
N LYS A 95 -21.96 2.56 -17.27
CA LYS A 95 -20.71 3.30 -17.16
C LYS A 95 -19.51 2.36 -17.26
N LYS A 96 -18.39 2.90 -17.74
CA LYS A 96 -17.09 2.19 -17.69
C LYS A 96 -16.67 1.96 -16.25
N VAL A 97 -15.96 0.87 -16.02
CA VAL A 97 -15.33 0.54 -14.73
C VAL A 97 -13.89 1.04 -14.75
N HIS A 98 -13.56 1.91 -13.81
CA HIS A 98 -12.22 2.45 -13.63
C HIS A 98 -11.47 1.80 -12.47
N LEU A 99 -12.18 1.11 -11.57
CA LEU A 99 -11.61 0.46 -10.40
C LEU A 99 -12.09 -0.98 -10.27
N LEU A 100 -11.14 -1.92 -10.25
CA LEU A 100 -11.36 -3.31 -9.91
C LEU A 100 -10.83 -3.57 -8.49
N VAL A 101 -11.68 -3.99 -7.57
CA VAL A 101 -11.28 -4.47 -6.25
C VAL A 101 -11.53 -5.96 -6.19
N THR A 102 -10.50 -6.75 -6.46
CA THR A 102 -10.62 -8.20 -6.61
C THR A 102 -10.31 -8.90 -5.31
N TYR A 103 -11.22 -9.76 -4.84
CA TYR A 103 -11.14 -10.41 -3.53
C TYR A 103 -10.91 -11.90 -3.62
N TYR A 104 -10.07 -12.40 -2.70
CA TYR A 104 -9.96 -13.80 -2.34
C TYR A 104 -10.69 -14.02 -1.02
N VAL A 105 -11.75 -14.86 -1.02
CA VAL A 105 -12.72 -14.95 0.07
C VAL A 105 -12.79 -16.39 0.63
N PRO A 106 -12.06 -16.70 1.73
CA PRO A 106 -12.22 -17.94 2.47
C PRO A 106 -13.61 -18.08 3.12
N ASP A 107 -14.04 -19.31 3.39
CA ASP A 107 -15.37 -19.61 3.95
C ASP A 107 -15.64 -18.90 5.28
N ASN A 108 -14.65 -18.80 6.17
CA ASN A 108 -14.74 -18.11 7.44
C ASN A 108 -14.79 -16.58 7.31
N GLN A 109 -14.50 -16.01 6.12
CA GLN A 109 -14.43 -14.55 5.88
C GLN A 109 -15.64 -13.99 5.10
N ARG A 110 -16.66 -14.79 4.83
CA ARG A 110 -17.84 -14.33 4.06
C ARG A 110 -18.50 -13.10 4.64
N ASN A 111 -18.69 -13.06 5.95
CA ASN A 111 -19.31 -11.92 6.63
C ASN A 111 -18.41 -10.68 6.62
N THR A 112 -17.11 -10.85 6.77
CA THR A 112 -16.11 -9.76 6.68
C THR A 112 -16.13 -9.17 5.28
N TYR A 113 -16.10 -10.01 4.24
CA TYR A 113 -16.20 -9.60 2.85
C TYR A 113 -17.47 -8.77 2.56
N LEU A 114 -18.64 -9.22 3.01
CA LEU A 114 -19.90 -8.49 2.81
C LEU A 114 -19.90 -7.13 3.53
N LYS A 115 -19.30 -7.04 4.72
CA LYS A 115 -19.12 -5.77 5.44
C LYS A 115 -18.17 -4.84 4.68
N GLU A 116 -17.08 -5.37 4.12
CA GLU A 116 -16.14 -4.60 3.29
C GLU A 116 -16.81 -4.02 2.05
N LEU A 117 -17.57 -4.84 1.31
CA LEU A 117 -18.33 -4.40 0.14
C LEU A 117 -19.35 -3.30 0.50
N SER A 118 -20.07 -3.47 1.60
CA SER A 118 -21.04 -2.50 2.07
C SER A 118 -20.36 -1.17 2.46
N GLY A 119 -19.20 -1.25 3.12
CA GLY A 119 -18.39 -0.09 3.48
C GLY A 119 -17.88 0.64 2.23
N LEU A 120 -17.38 -0.10 1.24
CA LEU A 120 -16.91 0.45 -0.03
C LEU A 120 -18.04 1.16 -0.79
N ALA A 121 -19.18 0.50 -0.97
CA ALA A 121 -20.34 1.07 -1.66
C ALA A 121 -20.84 2.35 -0.99
N LYS A 122 -20.81 2.39 0.35
CA LYS A 122 -21.18 3.57 1.13
C LYS A 122 -20.19 4.71 0.93
N ALA A 123 -18.88 4.45 1.05
CA ALA A 123 -17.85 5.46 0.86
C ALA A 123 -17.91 6.06 -0.55
N ILE A 124 -18.09 5.24 -1.58
CA ILE A 124 -18.27 5.69 -2.96
C ILE A 124 -19.49 6.62 -3.08
N LYS A 125 -20.60 6.25 -2.48
CA LYS A 125 -21.84 7.06 -2.54
C LYS A 125 -21.71 8.39 -1.79
N GLU A 126 -21.00 8.43 -0.66
CA GLU A 126 -20.80 9.62 0.17
C GLU A 126 -19.77 10.60 -0.42
N THR A 127 -18.89 10.17 -1.32
CA THR A 127 -17.76 10.97 -1.87
C THR A 127 -17.92 11.40 -3.32
N SER A 128 -19.14 11.49 -3.86
CA SER A 128 -19.40 11.77 -5.28
C SER A 128 -18.91 10.70 -6.25
N GLY A 129 -18.57 9.52 -5.72
CA GLY A 129 -18.31 8.32 -6.50
C GLY A 129 -17.03 8.34 -7.33
N ILE A 130 -17.07 7.56 -8.42
CA ILE A 130 -15.95 7.37 -9.32
C ILE A 130 -15.55 8.63 -10.10
N GLU A 131 -16.40 9.64 -10.19
CA GLU A 131 -16.04 10.90 -10.86
C GLU A 131 -14.80 11.53 -10.22
N SER A 132 -14.59 11.25 -8.93
CA SER A 132 -13.37 11.66 -8.24
C SER A 132 -12.13 10.80 -8.55
N ILE A 133 -12.30 9.60 -9.13
CA ILE A 133 -11.18 8.71 -9.53
C ILE A 133 -10.93 8.77 -11.05
N LYS A 134 -11.99 8.93 -11.84
CA LYS A 134 -11.93 9.01 -13.31
C LYS A 134 -10.97 10.08 -13.82
N ASP A 135 -10.93 11.23 -13.14
CA ASP A 135 -10.12 12.38 -13.57
C ASP A 135 -8.70 12.38 -12.97
N LEU A 136 -8.36 11.36 -12.18
CA LEU A 136 -7.02 11.22 -11.62
C LEU A 136 -6.04 10.78 -12.70
N LYS A 137 -4.84 11.35 -12.67
CA LYS A 137 -3.82 11.16 -13.70
C LYS A 137 -2.67 10.24 -13.29
N ASP A 138 -2.63 9.89 -12.02
CA ASP A 138 -1.55 9.08 -11.47
C ASP A 138 -2.05 8.17 -10.34
N ILE A 139 -1.38 7.03 -10.19
CA ILE A 139 -1.73 5.99 -9.23
C ILE A 139 -1.62 6.45 -7.77
N GLN A 140 -0.76 7.43 -7.49
CA GLN A 140 -0.60 7.95 -6.13
C GLN A 140 -1.82 8.79 -5.72
N SER A 141 -2.39 9.53 -6.65
CA SER A 141 -3.64 10.26 -6.44
C SER A 141 -4.82 9.31 -6.21
N VAL A 142 -4.87 8.20 -6.96
CA VAL A 142 -5.85 7.12 -6.75
C VAL A 142 -5.68 6.51 -5.35
N ARG A 143 -4.46 6.20 -4.94
CA ARG A 143 -4.15 5.67 -3.61
C ARG A 143 -4.65 6.59 -2.50
N ASN A 144 -4.39 7.88 -2.61
CA ASN A 144 -4.83 8.87 -1.63
C ASN A 144 -6.37 8.92 -1.53
N ARG A 145 -7.05 8.87 -2.68
CA ARG A 145 -8.52 8.84 -2.71
C ARG A 145 -9.10 7.59 -2.06
N LEU A 146 -8.49 6.44 -2.29
CA LEU A 146 -8.92 5.18 -1.65
C LEU A 146 -8.68 5.19 -0.14
N LEU A 147 -7.62 5.84 0.33
CA LEU A 147 -7.40 6.06 1.77
C LEU A 147 -8.47 6.94 2.39
N ASP A 148 -8.93 8.01 1.69
CA ASP A 148 -10.06 8.82 2.13
C ASP A 148 -11.34 7.98 2.28
N TRP A 149 -11.59 7.04 1.35
CA TRP A 149 -12.74 6.12 1.42
C TRP A 149 -12.66 5.16 2.62
N VAL A 150 -11.45 4.66 2.91
CA VAL A 150 -11.22 3.84 4.11
C VAL A 150 -11.52 4.65 5.37
N GLU A 151 -11.04 5.88 5.47
CA GLU A 151 -11.26 6.76 6.63
C GLU A 151 -12.76 7.02 6.85
N ILE A 152 -13.51 7.38 5.81
CA ILE A 152 -14.96 7.60 5.87
C ILE A 152 -15.72 6.38 6.38
N SER A 153 -15.29 5.18 5.95
CA SER A 153 -15.96 3.94 6.38
C SER A 153 -15.65 3.57 7.84
N MET A 154 -14.51 4.01 8.37
CA MET A 154 -14.07 3.70 9.75
C MET A 154 -14.61 4.70 10.78
N ASP A 155 -14.90 5.94 10.39
CA ASP A 155 -15.29 7.04 11.31
C ASP A 155 -16.64 6.82 12.04
N LYS A 156 -17.43 5.81 11.64
CA LYS A 156 -18.72 5.47 12.28
C LYS A 156 -18.66 4.25 13.21
N ALA A 157 -17.49 3.65 13.42
CA ALA A 157 -17.38 2.36 14.13
C ALA A 157 -16.73 2.44 15.53
N GLN A 158 -16.16 3.54 15.98
CA GLN A 158 -15.77 3.91 17.36
C GLN A 158 -14.76 5.09 17.37
N PRO A 159 -14.70 5.91 18.44
CA PRO A 159 -13.65 6.91 18.60
C PRO A 159 -12.35 6.23 19.02
N VAL A 160 -11.62 5.68 18.06
CA VAL A 160 -10.23 5.28 18.27
C VAL A 160 -9.39 6.56 18.17
N ALA A 161 -8.55 6.79 19.17
CA ALA A 161 -7.63 7.92 19.22
C ALA A 161 -6.89 8.03 17.88
N LYS A 162 -7.14 9.11 17.13
CA LYS A 162 -6.56 9.35 15.81
C LYS A 162 -5.08 9.69 15.96
N ALA A 163 -4.23 8.70 15.87
CA ALA A 163 -2.82 8.92 15.51
C ALA A 163 -2.75 9.04 13.99
N ARG A 164 -2.86 10.25 13.48
CA ARG A 164 -2.70 10.54 12.07
C ARG A 164 -1.21 10.45 11.72
N MET A 165 -0.79 9.41 11.02
CA MET A 165 0.49 9.41 10.36
C MET A 165 0.36 10.28 9.10
N VAL A 166 0.61 11.58 9.25
CA VAL A 166 0.68 12.52 8.15
C VAL A 166 2.02 12.28 7.44
N LYS A 167 1.99 11.63 6.27
CA LYS A 167 3.12 11.61 5.37
C LYS A 167 3.28 13.04 4.85
N LEU A 168 4.22 13.79 5.42
CA LEU A 168 4.53 15.15 4.97
C LEU A 168 5.04 15.09 3.53
N LYS A 169 4.21 15.46 2.56
CA LYS A 169 4.68 15.84 1.22
C LYS A 169 5.56 17.09 1.40
N GLY A 170 6.78 17.04 0.87
CA GLY A 170 7.62 18.22 0.75
C GLY A 170 6.85 19.29 -0.04
N ILE A 171 6.40 20.30 0.65
CA ILE A 171 5.85 21.53 0.05
C ILE A 171 7.07 22.34 -0.41
N GLN A 172 7.19 22.58 -1.71
CA GLN A 172 8.04 23.65 -2.21
C GLN A 172 7.49 24.95 -1.60
N ALA A 173 8.31 25.61 -0.80
CA ALA A 173 7.96 26.85 -0.15
C ALA A 173 7.89 27.96 -1.20
N GLU A 174 6.70 28.47 -1.50
CA GLU A 174 6.54 29.86 -1.96
C GLU A 174 6.59 30.76 -0.72
N GLU A 175 7.49 31.71 -0.76
CA GLU A 175 7.71 32.70 0.29
C GLU A 175 6.43 33.50 0.58
N ILE A 176 5.93 33.40 1.79
CA ILE A 176 5.09 34.44 2.38
C ILE A 176 5.79 34.93 3.65
N VAL A 177 6.41 36.07 3.51
CA VAL A 177 7.04 36.84 4.62
C VAL A 177 5.93 37.50 5.43
N GLN A 178 5.72 37.09 6.67
CA GLN A 178 5.31 37.99 7.77
C GLN A 178 5.81 37.42 9.11
N PRO A 179 6.33 38.25 10.03
CA PRO A 179 7.06 37.82 11.21
C PRO A 179 6.09 37.56 12.37
N VAL A 180 5.99 36.29 12.79
CA VAL A 180 5.44 35.95 14.09
C VAL A 180 6.53 35.28 14.89
N THR A 181 6.89 35.86 16.02
CA THR A 181 7.84 35.31 16.98
C THR A 181 7.35 33.95 17.47
N ALA A 182 7.99 32.88 17.00
CA ALA A 182 7.69 31.51 17.38
C ALA A 182 8.68 31.04 18.48
N PRO A 183 8.23 30.14 19.38
CA PRO A 183 9.13 29.49 20.33
C PRO A 183 10.12 28.59 19.56
N THR A 184 11.32 28.49 20.07
CA THR A 184 12.47 27.76 19.51
C THR A 184 12.12 26.29 19.28
N THR A 185 11.76 25.94 18.05
CA THR A 185 11.51 24.54 17.67
C THR A 185 12.86 23.92 17.30
N THR A 186 13.35 23.00 18.08
CA THR A 186 14.52 22.19 17.74
C THR A 186 14.20 21.40 16.48
N ARG A 187 14.87 21.72 15.39
CA ARG A 187 14.68 21.05 14.10
C ARG A 187 15.54 19.78 14.13
N PHE A 188 14.89 18.62 14.15
CA PHE A 188 15.58 17.34 14.02
C PHE A 188 15.73 16.99 12.53
N ASP A 189 16.94 16.64 12.13
CA ASP A 189 17.20 16.03 10.83
C ASP A 189 17.02 14.51 10.96
N VAL A 190 16.06 13.93 10.21
CA VAL A 190 15.71 12.52 10.29
C VAL A 190 15.93 11.87 8.94
N VAL A 191 16.86 10.91 8.88
CA VAL A 191 17.21 10.18 7.67
C VAL A 191 16.84 8.70 7.82
N PRO A 192 15.75 8.21 7.17
CA PRO A 192 15.45 6.79 7.09
C PRO A 192 16.38 6.10 6.08
N PHE A 193 16.85 4.89 6.41
CA PHE A 193 17.69 4.10 5.52
C PHE A 193 17.62 2.61 5.83
N TYR A 194 18.01 1.79 4.85
CA TYR A 194 18.13 0.34 5.00
C TYR A 194 19.58 -0.07 4.81
N VAL A 195 19.99 -1.14 5.51
CA VAL A 195 21.32 -1.72 5.37
C VAL A 195 21.18 -3.20 5.03
N LEU A 196 21.70 -3.59 3.87
CA LEU A 196 21.82 -5.00 3.49
C LEU A 196 23.21 -5.50 3.85
N LEU A 197 23.30 -6.32 4.89
CA LEU A 197 24.52 -7.03 5.29
C LEU A 197 24.63 -8.34 4.52
N GLN A 198 25.82 -8.63 3.99
CA GLN A 198 26.14 -9.85 3.25
C GLN A 198 27.10 -10.75 4.04
N GLU A 199 27.11 -12.06 3.72
CA GLU A 199 27.93 -13.06 4.39
C GLU A 199 29.45 -12.77 4.37
N ASN A 200 29.92 -12.14 3.27
CA ASN A 200 31.32 -11.75 3.10
C ASN A 200 31.72 -10.50 3.92
N GLY A 201 30.82 -10.01 4.75
CA GLY A 201 31.01 -8.80 5.53
C GLY A 201 30.85 -7.50 4.72
N ASN A 202 30.48 -7.57 3.46
CA ASN A 202 30.09 -6.38 2.69
C ASN A 202 28.69 -5.92 3.12
N TYR A 203 28.45 -4.63 3.00
CA TYR A 203 27.15 -4.04 3.24
C TYR A 203 26.83 -2.97 2.21
N MET A 204 25.56 -2.73 2.01
CA MET A 204 25.02 -1.73 1.11
C MET A 204 23.98 -0.90 1.87
N VAL A 205 24.02 0.41 1.70
CA VAL A 205 23.09 1.33 2.34
C VAL A 205 22.13 1.91 1.28
N LEU A 206 20.84 1.80 1.56
CA LEU A 206 19.79 2.33 0.71
C LEU A 206 19.11 3.49 1.45
N SER A 207 19.26 4.70 0.95
CA SER A 207 18.64 5.90 1.49
C SER A 207 18.29 6.88 0.37
N GLN A 208 17.24 7.69 0.59
CA GLN A 208 16.93 8.80 -0.30
C GLN A 208 17.95 9.96 -0.17
N ASN A 209 18.69 10.00 0.95
CA ASN A 209 19.81 10.92 1.15
C ASN A 209 21.11 10.25 0.68
N GLN A 210 21.49 10.48 -0.58
CA GLN A 210 22.66 9.87 -1.20
C GLN A 210 23.96 10.22 -0.46
N ALA A 211 24.13 11.47 -0.05
CA ALA A 211 25.33 11.91 0.66
C ALA A 211 25.49 11.19 2.01
N PHE A 212 24.39 10.95 2.73
CA PHE A 212 24.37 10.17 3.96
C PHE A 212 24.71 8.70 3.70
N ALA A 213 24.10 8.08 2.66
CA ALA A 213 24.36 6.69 2.30
C ALA A 213 25.84 6.46 1.98
N GLU A 214 26.43 7.31 1.12
CA GLU A 214 27.84 7.23 0.76
C GLU A 214 28.78 7.45 1.98
N ALA A 215 28.44 8.37 2.88
CA ALA A 215 29.24 8.64 4.05
C ALA A 215 29.26 7.45 5.02
N ILE A 216 28.10 6.82 5.26
CA ILE A 216 28.00 5.66 6.16
C ILE A 216 28.63 4.42 5.56
N GLU A 217 28.51 4.19 4.23
CA GLU A 217 29.15 3.08 3.53
C GLU A 217 30.68 3.14 3.56
N LYS A 218 31.27 4.34 3.53
CA LYS A 218 32.72 4.57 3.59
C LYS A 218 33.29 4.48 5.02
N SER A 219 32.42 4.38 6.04
CA SER A 219 32.82 4.41 7.45
C SER A 219 33.00 3.02 8.05
N ASP A 220 34.24 2.64 8.35
CA ASP A 220 34.55 1.39 9.05
C ASP A 220 33.96 1.35 10.47
N ASP A 221 33.82 2.48 11.13
CA ASP A 221 33.21 2.56 12.45
C ASP A 221 31.71 2.30 12.38
N ALA A 222 30.99 2.95 11.45
CA ALA A 222 29.58 2.68 11.23
C ALA A 222 29.34 1.21 10.89
N ARG A 223 30.20 0.60 10.06
CA ARG A 223 30.14 -0.81 9.70
C ARG A 223 30.18 -1.72 10.94
N ARG A 224 31.13 -1.53 11.83
CA ARG A 224 31.25 -2.33 13.07
C ARG A 224 30.03 -2.19 13.95
N LEU A 225 29.50 -0.98 14.06
CA LEU A 225 28.34 -0.67 14.89
C LEU A 225 27.05 -1.27 14.31
N LEU A 226 26.85 -1.19 13.00
CA LEU A 226 25.72 -1.81 12.31
C LEU A 226 25.72 -3.36 12.46
N ILE A 227 26.88 -3.99 12.35
CA ILE A 227 27.00 -5.44 12.55
C ILE A 227 26.65 -5.85 13.98
N SER A 228 26.90 -4.99 14.97
CA SER A 228 26.53 -5.27 16.38
C SER A 228 25.03 -5.30 16.63
N ASN A 229 24.23 -4.87 15.66
CA ASN A 229 22.75 -4.81 15.69
C ASN A 229 22.22 -4.06 16.93
N ARG A 230 22.86 -2.94 17.30
CA ARG A 230 22.49 -2.07 18.43
C ARG A 230 22.43 -0.62 17.98
N ASN A 231 21.61 0.16 18.68
CA ASN A 231 21.58 1.60 18.47
C ASN A 231 22.93 2.23 18.82
N PHE A 232 23.36 3.22 18.04
CA PHE A 232 24.68 3.85 18.21
C PHE A 232 24.66 5.32 17.78
N GLU A 233 25.70 6.05 18.19
CA GLU A 233 25.97 7.39 17.69
C GLU A 233 27.03 7.35 16.59
N TRP A 234 26.77 8.08 15.51
CA TRP A 234 27.68 8.21 14.40
C TRP A 234 27.59 9.59 13.74
N ASN A 235 28.68 10.30 13.64
CA ASN A 235 28.81 11.61 12.99
C ASN A 235 27.74 12.65 13.42
N GLY A 236 27.41 12.62 14.72
CA GLY A 236 26.38 13.50 15.31
C GLY A 236 24.94 13.05 15.06
N TYR A 237 24.75 11.88 14.46
CA TYR A 237 23.46 11.22 14.35
C TYR A 237 23.32 10.14 15.43
N GLN A 238 22.14 10.08 16.05
CA GLN A 238 21.68 8.89 16.75
C GLN A 238 21.10 7.90 15.74
N VAL A 239 21.74 6.75 15.55
CA VAL A 239 21.28 5.71 14.64
C VAL A 239 20.51 4.66 15.44
N LEU A 240 19.23 4.49 15.06
CA LEU A 240 18.31 3.56 15.67
C LEU A 240 18.02 2.43 14.67
N ILE A 241 18.21 1.18 15.10
CA ILE A 241 17.83 -0.01 14.33
C ILE A 241 16.39 -0.38 14.72
N MET A 242 15.46 -0.17 13.80
CA MET A 242 14.03 -0.34 14.01
C MET A 242 13.60 -1.80 13.86
N SER A 243 14.16 -2.49 12.87
CA SER A 243 13.90 -3.90 12.63
C SER A 243 15.08 -4.60 11.95
N SER A 244 15.14 -5.92 12.09
CA SER A 244 16.09 -6.75 11.36
C SER A 244 15.41 -7.99 10.81
N LYS A 245 15.68 -8.32 9.52
CA LYS A 245 15.15 -9.51 8.85
C LYS A 245 16.30 -10.33 8.31
N GLN A 246 16.34 -11.62 8.66
CA GLN A 246 17.33 -12.53 8.16
C GLN A 246 16.84 -13.26 6.92
N PHE A 247 17.70 -13.37 5.92
CA PHE A 247 17.45 -14.07 4.65
C PHE A 247 18.40 -15.26 4.50
N SER A 248 18.13 -16.12 3.51
CA SER A 248 19.02 -17.19 3.14
C SER A 248 20.43 -16.68 2.78
N MET A 249 21.45 -17.52 2.92
CA MET A 249 22.87 -17.17 2.69
C MET A 249 23.42 -16.10 3.67
N ASN A 250 23.03 -16.17 4.94
CA ASN A 250 23.49 -15.25 6.00
C ASN A 250 23.38 -13.76 5.63
N ARG A 251 22.39 -13.40 4.85
CA ARG A 251 22.07 -12.01 4.53
C ARG A 251 21.11 -11.45 5.57
N MET A 252 21.33 -10.21 5.99
CA MET A 252 20.44 -9.52 6.94
C MET A 252 20.11 -8.14 6.42
N LEU A 253 18.82 -7.80 6.43
CA LEU A 253 18.34 -6.45 6.15
C LEU A 253 18.00 -5.77 7.47
N LEU A 254 18.62 -4.60 7.71
CA LEU A 254 18.33 -3.73 8.82
C LEU A 254 17.50 -2.55 8.30
N GLU A 255 16.46 -2.20 9.01
CA GLU A 255 15.70 -0.98 8.83
C GLU A 255 16.12 0.02 9.91
N CYS A 256 16.60 1.18 9.51
CA CYS A 256 17.26 2.13 10.38
C CYS A 256 16.72 3.55 10.21
N ILE A 257 16.84 4.34 11.27
CA ILE A 257 16.60 5.79 11.26
C ILE A 257 17.80 6.47 11.90
N ALA A 258 18.36 7.49 11.24
CA ALA A 258 19.34 8.38 11.81
C ALA A 258 18.68 9.71 12.17
N VAL A 259 18.88 10.18 13.40
CA VAL A 259 18.29 11.41 13.94
C VAL A 259 19.42 12.32 14.40
N LYS A 260 19.43 13.59 13.94
CA LYS A 260 20.36 14.62 14.37
C LYS A 260 19.57 15.82 14.89
N GLY A 261 19.85 16.23 16.11
CA GLY A 261 19.24 17.38 16.80
C GLY A 261 20.06 18.64 16.69
#